data_d92617c50f13551b062e847adee5f1fb
#
_entry.id   d92617c50f13551b062e847adee5f1fb
#
_cell.length_a   1.000
_cell.length_b   1.000
_cell.length_c   1.000
_cell.angle_alpha   90.00
_cell.angle_beta   90.00
_cell.angle_gamma   90.00
#
_symmetry.space_group_name_H-M   'P 1'
#
loop_
_entity.id
_entity.type
_entity.pdbx_description
1 polymer ?
#
loop_
_entity_poly.entity_id
_entity_poly.type
_entity_poly.pdbx_seq_one_letter_code
_entity_poly.pdbx_strand_id
1 'polypeptide(L)'
;VLIARRSKKDYQHFHTFVFHEKYPVAKDGDKCAGWAEPGGTIQQRWESTRCGMSDGIDNHNLTLHEFGHMLDYRDSDFDSVPHFDSKAARLQYQLFLEEEYADICSAWEKKTGNEIIRKYATSEKVEFFSCVTEAFFERSEMVRFMRRDLYDWMVRIYQMDPAKWPERISPAELQDERYDQWSDWMRRSTWQSKNEEM
;
A
#
# COMPACT_ATOMS: atom_id res chain seq x y z
N VAL A 1 6.42 -10.20 -8.09
CA VAL A 1 5.84 -10.73 -6.88
C VAL A 1 6.76 -10.72 -5.71
N LEU A 2 7.52 -10.01 -5.43
CA LEU A 2 8.22 -10.13 -4.17
C LEU A 2 8.47 -8.73 -3.67
N ILE A 3 7.40 -8.20 -3.19
CA ILE A 3 7.44 -7.07 -2.32
C ILE A 3 8.27 -7.54 -1.13
N ALA A 4 9.55 -7.28 -1.17
CA ALA A 4 10.45 -7.58 -0.11
C ALA A 4 11.16 -8.96 -0.15
N ARG A 5 12.18 -9.08 0.64
CA ARG A 5 12.92 -10.33 0.86
C ARG A 5 12.17 -11.33 1.73
N ARG A 6 10.84 -11.27 1.68
CA ARG A 6 9.97 -12.25 2.34
C ARG A 6 10.01 -13.59 1.60
N SER A 7 9.82 -14.67 2.30
CA SER A 7 9.83 -15.99 1.70
C SER A 7 8.56 -16.28 0.90
N LYS A 8 8.62 -17.24 -0.02
CA LYS A 8 7.41 -17.73 -0.70
C LYS A 8 6.33 -18.22 0.28
N LYS A 9 6.71 -18.63 1.49
CA LYS A 9 5.78 -19.09 2.53
C LYS A 9 4.88 -17.96 3.03
N ASP A 10 5.33 -16.72 2.96
CA ASP A 10 4.55 -15.56 3.41
C ASP A 10 3.34 -15.28 2.52
N TYR A 11 3.40 -15.69 1.26
CA TYR A 11 2.37 -15.51 0.26
C TYR A 11 1.83 -16.83 -0.31
N GLN A 12 2.07 -17.96 0.34
CA GLN A 12 1.61 -19.26 -0.17
C GLN A 12 0.09 -19.41 -0.26
N HIS A 13 -0.64 -18.62 0.52
CA HIS A 13 -2.11 -18.54 0.47
C HIS A 13 -2.61 -17.70 -0.70
N PHE A 14 -1.78 -16.81 -1.26
CA PHE A 14 -2.10 -16.03 -2.44
C PHE A 14 -1.94 -16.87 -3.71
N HIS A 15 -2.97 -16.91 -4.55
CA HIS A 15 -2.97 -17.74 -5.77
C HIS A 15 -3.64 -17.11 -6.99
N THR A 16 -4.44 -16.05 -6.84
CA THR A 16 -5.19 -15.47 -7.93
C THR A 16 -5.15 -13.94 -7.91
N PHE A 17 -4.91 -13.38 -9.09
CA PHE A 17 -5.01 -11.95 -9.33
C PHE A 17 -6.05 -11.70 -10.40
N VAL A 18 -7.08 -10.90 -10.11
CA VAL A 18 -8.16 -10.58 -11.02
C VAL A 18 -8.15 -9.09 -11.33
N PHE A 19 -8.10 -8.76 -12.60
CA PHE A 19 -8.20 -7.37 -13.07
C PHE A 19 -9.59 -7.12 -13.66
N HIS A 20 -10.20 -6.02 -13.27
CA HIS A 20 -11.48 -5.55 -13.77
C HIS A 20 -11.29 -4.28 -14.62
N GLU A 21 -12.00 -4.17 -15.73
CA GLU A 21 -12.03 -2.94 -16.53
C GLU A 21 -12.77 -1.81 -15.82
N LYS A 22 -13.87 -2.17 -15.13
CA LYS A 22 -14.69 -1.25 -14.33
C LYS A 22 -14.42 -1.42 -12.85
N TYR A 23 -14.95 -0.52 -12.01
CA TYR A 23 -14.91 -0.73 -10.58
C TYR A 23 -15.60 -2.04 -10.22
N PRO A 24 -14.88 -2.96 -9.61
CA PRO A 24 -15.49 -4.20 -9.14
C PRO A 24 -16.47 -3.89 -7.99
N VAL A 25 -17.43 -4.79 -7.81
CA VAL A 25 -18.46 -4.68 -6.77
C VAL A 25 -18.17 -5.74 -5.71
N ALA A 26 -17.90 -5.30 -4.50
CA ALA A 26 -17.69 -6.18 -3.36
C ALA A 26 -18.98 -6.92 -2.96
N LYS A 27 -18.86 -7.92 -2.08
CA LYS A 27 -20.01 -8.74 -1.67
C LYS A 27 -21.15 -7.97 -0.98
N ASP A 28 -20.81 -6.86 -0.34
CA ASP A 28 -21.74 -5.92 0.30
C ASP A 28 -22.44 -4.97 -0.69
N GLY A 29 -22.02 -4.99 -1.95
CA GLY A 29 -22.57 -4.16 -3.02
C GLY A 29 -21.79 -2.86 -3.27
N ASP A 30 -20.76 -2.58 -2.48
CA ASP A 30 -19.97 -1.38 -2.64
C ASP A 30 -19.00 -1.48 -3.82
N LYS A 31 -18.80 -0.38 -4.50
CA LYS A 31 -17.81 -0.23 -5.57
C LYS A 31 -16.49 0.25 -4.96
N CYS A 32 -15.45 -0.53 -5.14
CA CYS A 32 -14.11 -0.18 -4.67
C CYS A 32 -13.05 -0.38 -5.75
N ALA A 33 -11.89 0.20 -5.57
CA ALA A 33 -10.78 0.07 -6.53
C ALA A 33 -10.18 -1.34 -6.53
N GLY A 34 -10.21 -2.03 -5.40
CA GLY A 34 -9.74 -3.38 -5.22
C GLY A 34 -9.98 -3.89 -3.81
N TRP A 35 -9.71 -5.16 -3.59
CA TRP A 35 -9.68 -5.80 -2.28
C TRP A 35 -8.91 -7.12 -2.31
N ALA A 36 -8.40 -7.49 -1.15
CA ALA A 36 -7.83 -8.80 -0.88
C ALA A 36 -8.86 -9.71 -0.20
N GLU A 37 -8.97 -10.96 -0.66
CA GLU A 37 -9.90 -11.92 -0.10
C GLU A 37 -9.17 -12.94 0.81
N PRO A 38 -9.78 -13.35 1.92
CA PRO A 38 -9.26 -14.43 2.77
C PRO A 38 -8.94 -15.72 2.01
N GLY A 39 -9.63 -15.94 0.88
CA GLY A 39 -9.40 -17.09 -0.01
C GLY A 39 -8.14 -16.98 -0.88
N GLY A 40 -7.31 -15.94 -0.72
CA GLY A 40 -6.06 -15.79 -1.47
C GLY A 40 -6.21 -15.19 -2.86
N THR A 41 -7.26 -14.43 -3.09
CA THR A 41 -7.49 -13.68 -4.32
C THR A 41 -7.34 -12.19 -4.06
N ILE A 42 -6.63 -11.49 -4.94
CA ILE A 42 -6.64 -10.03 -5.04
C ILE A 42 -7.47 -9.64 -6.25
N GLN A 43 -8.41 -8.75 -6.06
CA GLN A 43 -9.21 -8.16 -7.13
C GLN A 43 -8.90 -6.68 -7.24
N GLN A 44 -8.63 -6.19 -8.45
CA GLN A 44 -8.28 -4.78 -8.66
C GLN A 44 -8.88 -4.26 -9.96
N ARG A 45 -9.25 -2.97 -9.96
CA ARG A 45 -9.52 -2.25 -11.19
C ARG A 45 -8.20 -2.01 -11.91
N TRP A 46 -8.12 -2.41 -13.17
CA TRP A 46 -6.91 -2.27 -13.98
C TRP A 46 -6.39 -0.84 -14.05
N GLU A 47 -7.29 0.13 -14.21
CA GLU A 47 -6.90 1.55 -14.27
C GLU A 47 -6.28 2.06 -12.96
N SER A 48 -6.84 1.69 -11.80
CA SER A 48 -6.29 2.04 -10.49
C SER A 48 -4.91 1.40 -10.26
N THR A 49 -4.73 0.17 -10.72
CA THR A 49 -3.44 -0.52 -10.71
C THR A 49 -2.40 0.24 -11.53
N ARG A 50 -2.76 0.65 -12.76
CA ARG A 50 -1.87 1.41 -13.63
C ARG A 50 -1.50 2.77 -13.05
N CYS A 51 -2.47 3.47 -12.47
CA CYS A 51 -2.20 4.76 -11.80
C CYS A 51 -1.16 4.61 -10.70
N GLY A 52 -1.33 3.64 -9.80
CA GLY A 52 -0.34 3.39 -8.74
C GLY A 52 1.02 2.93 -9.24
N MET A 53 1.10 2.31 -10.41
CA MET A 53 2.37 1.93 -11.04
C MET A 53 3.06 3.11 -11.75
N SER A 54 2.33 4.15 -12.12
CA SER A 54 2.85 5.29 -12.89
C SER A 54 3.50 6.36 -12.04
N ASP A 55 3.13 6.44 -10.76
CA ASP A 55 3.69 7.40 -9.80
C ASP A 55 4.13 6.64 -8.56
N GLY A 56 5.42 6.45 -8.40
CA GLY A 56 6.00 5.70 -7.28
C GLY A 56 6.32 6.57 -6.07
N ILE A 57 5.79 7.81 -6.01
CA ILE A 57 6.06 8.77 -4.92
C ILE A 57 4.81 9.50 -4.41
N ASP A 58 3.61 9.13 -4.88
CA ASP A 58 2.37 9.80 -4.48
C ASP A 58 1.72 9.18 -3.22
N ASN A 59 2.29 8.10 -2.71
CA ASN A 59 1.78 7.37 -1.56
C ASN A 59 0.40 6.74 -1.80
N HIS A 60 0.14 6.32 -3.03
CA HIS A 60 -1.13 5.75 -3.43
C HIS A 60 -0.95 4.62 -4.44
N ASN A 61 -0.63 3.42 -3.96
CA ASN A 61 -0.39 2.25 -4.79
C ASN A 61 -1.28 1.08 -4.40
N LEU A 62 -2.38 0.92 -5.14
CA LEU A 62 -3.36 -0.14 -4.88
C LEU A 62 -2.74 -1.53 -4.80
N THR A 63 -1.75 -1.83 -5.65
CA THR A 63 -1.11 -3.15 -5.64
C THR A 63 -0.30 -3.38 -4.36
N LEU A 64 0.46 -2.38 -3.91
CA LEU A 64 1.17 -2.44 -2.63
C LEU A 64 0.20 -2.59 -1.46
N HIS A 65 -0.92 -1.86 -1.52
CA HIS A 65 -1.99 -1.90 -0.53
C HIS A 65 -2.56 -3.32 -0.36
N GLU A 66 -3.03 -3.92 -1.45
CA GLU A 66 -3.65 -5.25 -1.40
C GLU A 66 -2.65 -6.37 -1.02
N PHE A 67 -1.38 -6.22 -1.41
CA PHE A 67 -0.34 -7.13 -0.93
C PHE A 67 0.00 -6.91 0.55
N GLY A 68 -0.19 -5.71 1.08
CA GLY A 68 -0.17 -5.43 2.52
C GLY A 68 -1.21 -6.29 3.25
N HIS A 69 -2.46 -6.26 2.79
CA HIS A 69 -3.52 -7.11 3.33
C HIS A 69 -3.19 -8.61 3.24
N MET A 70 -2.61 -9.06 2.12
CA MET A 70 -2.21 -10.46 1.98
C MET A 70 -1.11 -10.87 2.96
N LEU A 71 -0.20 -9.96 3.29
CA LEU A 71 0.83 -10.23 4.28
C LEU A 71 0.28 -10.25 5.70
N ASP A 72 -0.66 -9.36 6.00
CA ASP A 72 -1.38 -9.30 7.26
C ASP A 72 -2.19 -10.59 7.47
N TYR A 73 -2.96 -11.01 6.47
CA TYR A 73 -3.82 -12.21 6.54
C TYR A 73 -3.05 -13.54 6.63
N ARG A 74 -1.74 -13.55 6.60
CA ARG A 74 -0.96 -14.80 6.65
C ARG A 74 -1.30 -15.71 7.84
N ASP A 75 -1.66 -15.16 8.98
CA ASP A 75 -2.06 -15.89 10.17
C ASP A 75 -3.59 -16.02 10.33
N SER A 76 -4.32 -15.74 9.25
CA SER A 76 -5.77 -15.87 9.11
C SER A 76 -6.57 -14.76 9.81
N ASP A 77 -5.95 -13.63 10.08
CA ASP A 77 -6.60 -12.45 10.62
C ASP A 77 -6.21 -11.19 9.83
N PHE A 78 -7.08 -10.17 9.83
CA PHE A 78 -6.82 -8.83 9.30
C PHE A 78 -6.79 -7.86 10.48
N ASP A 79 -5.71 -7.87 11.24
CA ASP A 79 -5.57 -7.06 12.46
C ASP A 79 -4.45 -5.99 12.36
N SER A 80 -3.88 -5.83 11.17
CA SER A 80 -2.68 -5.01 10.89
C SER A 80 -1.42 -5.50 11.60
N VAL A 81 -1.40 -6.77 12.02
CA VAL A 81 -0.26 -7.41 12.68
C VAL A 81 0.24 -8.58 11.84
N PRO A 82 1.12 -8.33 10.86
CA PRO A 82 1.64 -9.39 10.01
C PRO A 82 2.32 -10.48 10.84
N HIS A 83 2.43 -11.66 10.27
CA HIS A 83 3.03 -12.79 10.96
C HIS A 83 4.47 -12.55 11.41
N PHE A 84 4.75 -12.89 12.67
CA PHE A 84 6.07 -12.92 13.28
C PHE A 84 6.42 -14.34 13.73
N ASP A 85 7.66 -14.79 13.48
CA ASP A 85 8.15 -16.10 13.97
C ASP A 85 8.29 -16.14 15.51
N SER A 86 8.39 -14.97 16.15
CA SER A 86 8.52 -14.80 17.59
C SER A 86 7.26 -14.19 18.21
N LYS A 87 6.66 -14.87 19.17
CA LYS A 87 5.54 -14.33 19.95
C LYS A 87 5.90 -13.02 20.67
N ALA A 88 7.15 -12.90 21.13
CA ALA A 88 7.60 -11.68 21.80
C ALA A 88 7.67 -10.51 20.80
N ALA A 89 8.19 -10.74 19.59
CA ALA A 89 8.22 -9.72 18.54
C ALA A 89 6.81 -9.30 18.10
N ARG A 90 5.87 -10.27 17.97
CA ARG A 90 4.47 -9.99 17.67
C ARG A 90 3.85 -9.08 18.73
N LEU A 91 4.01 -9.42 20.00
CA LEU A 91 3.47 -8.64 21.11
C LEU A 91 4.06 -7.22 21.15
N GLN A 92 5.38 -7.08 20.94
CA GLN A 92 6.03 -5.78 20.89
C GLN A 92 5.47 -4.93 19.74
N TYR A 93 5.28 -5.53 18.56
CA TYR A 93 4.69 -4.83 17.43
C TYR A 93 3.22 -4.43 17.71
N GLN A 94 2.42 -5.32 18.32
CA GLN A 94 1.04 -5.01 18.68
C GLN A 94 0.94 -3.80 19.61
N LEU A 95 1.76 -3.76 20.65
CA LEU A 95 1.79 -2.61 21.58
C LEU A 95 2.20 -1.32 20.87
N PHE A 96 3.24 -1.38 20.06
CA PHE A 96 3.67 -0.27 19.23
C PHE A 96 2.55 0.20 18.27
N LEU A 97 1.89 -0.75 17.59
CA LEU A 97 0.82 -0.47 16.64
C LEU A 97 -0.35 0.30 17.28
N GLU A 98 -0.76 -0.07 18.50
CA GLU A 98 -1.85 0.64 19.18
C GLU A 98 -1.52 2.11 19.44
N GLU A 99 -0.31 2.39 19.89
CA GLU A 99 0.15 3.75 20.16
C GLU A 99 0.30 4.56 18.87
N GLU A 100 0.92 3.97 17.86
CA GLU A 100 1.19 4.63 16.57
C GLU A 100 -0.11 4.90 15.80
N TYR A 101 -1.03 3.94 15.77
CA TYR A 101 -2.35 4.11 15.15
C TYR A 101 -3.15 5.25 15.82
N ALA A 102 -3.18 5.27 17.16
CA ALA A 102 -3.88 6.32 17.90
C ALA A 102 -3.27 7.70 17.63
N ASP A 103 -1.94 7.80 17.55
CA ASP A 103 -1.25 9.06 17.26
C ASP A 103 -1.56 9.57 15.84
N ILE A 104 -1.55 8.68 14.83
CA ILE A 104 -1.89 9.02 13.45
C ILE A 104 -3.36 9.45 13.33
N CYS A 105 -4.29 8.75 13.99
CA CYS A 105 -5.70 9.16 14.04
C CYS A 105 -5.84 10.57 14.65
N SER A 106 -5.17 10.82 15.78
CA SER A 106 -5.18 12.13 16.44
C SER A 106 -4.58 13.24 15.55
N ALA A 107 -3.51 12.94 14.81
CA ALA A 107 -2.89 13.89 13.89
C ALA A 107 -3.85 14.30 12.75
N TRP A 108 -4.59 13.35 12.19
CA TRP A 108 -5.63 13.62 11.18
C TRP A 108 -6.82 14.40 11.73
N GLU A 109 -7.28 14.08 12.94
CA GLU A 109 -8.37 14.82 13.60
C GLU A 109 -7.99 16.27 13.87
N LYS A 110 -6.78 16.49 14.36
CA LYS A 110 -6.24 17.84 14.67
C LYS A 110 -5.79 18.62 13.44
N LYS A 111 -5.75 17.98 12.28
CA LYS A 111 -5.29 18.59 11.01
C LYS A 111 -3.92 19.23 11.13
N THR A 112 -2.97 18.54 11.75
CA THR A 112 -1.61 19.06 11.97
C THR A 112 -0.83 19.26 10.66
N GLY A 113 -1.29 18.68 9.54
CA GLY A 113 -0.73 18.88 8.20
C GLY A 113 0.57 18.14 7.92
N ASN A 114 1.09 17.41 8.89
CA ASN A 114 2.38 16.72 8.79
C ASN A 114 2.25 15.21 8.68
N GLU A 115 1.08 14.72 8.24
CA GLU A 115 0.88 13.28 8.22
C GLU A 115 1.33 12.67 6.90
N ILE A 116 2.34 11.80 6.96
CA ILE A 116 2.87 11.07 5.80
C ILE A 116 2.02 9.83 5.47
N ILE A 117 1.30 9.29 6.45
CA ILE A 117 0.39 8.18 6.25
C ILE A 117 -0.97 8.78 5.86
N ARG A 118 -1.51 8.35 4.72
CA ARG A 118 -2.75 8.93 4.19
C ARG A 118 -3.95 8.69 5.12
N LYS A 119 -4.93 9.58 5.06
CA LYS A 119 -6.13 9.56 5.94
C LYS A 119 -6.87 8.22 5.91
N TYR A 120 -6.87 7.52 4.79
CA TYR A 120 -7.55 6.24 4.64
C TYR A 120 -7.08 5.21 5.68
N ALA A 121 -5.83 5.27 6.13
CA ALA A 121 -5.31 4.44 7.22
C ALA A 121 -6.09 4.57 8.54
N THR A 122 -6.86 5.65 8.72
CA THR A 122 -7.65 5.91 9.93
C THR A 122 -9.12 5.55 9.80
N SER A 123 -9.55 5.05 8.64
CA SER A 123 -10.96 4.63 8.41
C SER A 123 -11.29 3.38 9.23
N GLU A 124 -10.43 2.38 9.16
CA GLU A 124 -10.51 1.15 9.93
C GLU A 124 -9.08 0.66 10.22
N LYS A 125 -8.90 -0.02 11.35
CA LYS A 125 -7.57 -0.47 11.76
C LYS A 125 -6.95 -1.45 10.75
N VAL A 126 -7.75 -2.26 10.08
CA VAL A 126 -7.31 -3.21 9.04
C VAL A 126 -6.61 -2.51 7.86
N GLU A 127 -6.95 -1.25 7.59
CA GLU A 127 -6.36 -0.46 6.50
C GLU A 127 -4.99 0.13 6.86
N PHE A 128 -4.66 0.17 8.15
CA PHE A 128 -3.46 0.83 8.63
C PHE A 128 -2.19 0.24 8.04
N PHE A 129 -1.97 -1.07 8.19
CA PHE A 129 -0.77 -1.74 7.71
C PHE A 129 -0.59 -1.62 6.20
N SER A 130 -1.68 -1.71 5.44
CA SER A 130 -1.67 -1.57 3.99
C SER A 130 -1.30 -0.15 3.54
N CYS A 131 -1.85 0.89 4.18
CA CYS A 131 -1.49 2.28 3.90
C CYS A 131 -0.04 2.60 4.31
N VAL A 132 0.42 2.05 5.44
CA VAL A 132 1.82 2.17 5.85
C VAL A 132 2.74 1.47 4.85
N THR A 133 2.31 0.34 4.29
CA THR A 133 3.07 -0.36 3.24
C THR A 133 3.26 0.51 2.01
N GLU A 134 2.21 1.19 1.54
CA GLU A 134 2.32 2.15 0.43
C GLU A 134 3.36 3.23 0.74
N ALA A 135 3.23 3.90 1.88
CA ALA A 135 4.14 4.96 2.30
C ALA A 135 5.59 4.47 2.47
N PHE A 136 5.77 3.29 3.05
CA PHE A 136 7.09 2.70 3.27
C PHE A 136 7.85 2.47 1.97
N PHE A 137 7.17 2.01 0.92
CA PHE A 137 7.82 1.79 -0.36
C PHE A 137 7.92 3.04 -1.22
N GLU A 138 6.96 3.93 -1.19
CA GLU A 138 6.92 5.10 -2.07
C GLU A 138 7.53 6.36 -1.47
N ARG A 139 7.44 6.53 -0.14
CA ARG A 139 7.92 7.71 0.58
C ARG A 139 8.89 7.33 1.70
N SER A 140 9.69 6.31 1.49
CA SER A 140 10.58 5.67 2.46
C SER A 140 11.43 6.65 3.29
N GLU A 141 12.03 7.66 2.67
CA GLU A 141 12.85 8.66 3.38
C GLU A 141 12.00 9.56 4.28
N MET A 142 10.82 9.95 3.81
CA MET A 142 9.90 10.77 4.60
C MET A 142 9.34 10.00 5.78
N VAL A 143 8.94 8.73 5.58
CA VAL A 143 8.50 7.87 6.70
C VAL A 143 9.62 7.69 7.71
N ARG A 144 10.86 7.44 7.25
CA ARG A 144 12.04 7.33 8.13
C ARG A 144 12.32 8.60 8.90
N PHE A 145 12.09 9.77 8.30
CA PHE A 145 12.31 11.07 8.95
C PHE A 145 11.20 11.40 9.95
N MET A 146 9.94 11.21 9.58
CA MET A 146 8.78 11.65 10.36
C MET A 146 8.32 10.60 11.38
N ARG A 147 8.49 9.31 11.08
CA ARG A 147 7.97 8.15 11.84
C ARG A 147 9.03 7.07 11.94
N ARG A 148 10.13 7.39 12.63
CA ARG A 148 11.33 6.54 12.68
C ARG A 148 11.05 5.13 13.18
N ASP A 149 10.32 4.98 14.26
CA ASP A 149 10.05 3.68 14.87
C ASP A 149 9.13 2.83 13.98
N LEU A 150 8.12 3.47 13.35
CA LEU A 150 7.28 2.82 12.34
C LEU A 150 8.12 2.33 11.16
N TYR A 151 9.02 3.17 10.64
CA TYR A 151 9.92 2.79 9.57
C TYR A 151 10.80 1.58 9.94
N ASP A 152 11.39 1.60 11.13
CA ASP A 152 12.28 0.52 11.61
C ASP A 152 11.50 -0.80 11.78
N TRP A 153 10.22 -0.77 12.20
CA TRP A 153 9.35 -1.94 12.20
C TRP A 153 9.08 -2.45 10.78
N MET A 154 8.78 -1.58 9.84
CA MET A 154 8.55 -1.97 8.45
C MET A 154 9.80 -2.57 7.81
N VAL A 155 10.99 -2.04 8.10
CA VAL A 155 12.27 -2.65 7.68
C VAL A 155 12.40 -4.08 8.21
N ARG A 156 12.06 -4.35 9.47
CA ARG A 156 12.09 -5.69 10.05
C ARG A 156 11.06 -6.62 9.41
N ILE A 157 9.82 -6.11 9.21
CA ILE A 157 8.73 -6.87 8.61
C ILE A 157 9.07 -7.23 7.16
N TYR A 158 9.48 -6.28 6.35
CA TYR A 158 9.77 -6.50 4.93
C TYR A 158 11.19 -7.00 4.65
N GLN A 159 12.08 -6.97 5.64
CA GLN A 159 13.51 -7.33 5.49
C GLN A 159 14.20 -6.53 4.38
N MET A 160 13.78 -5.31 4.17
CA MET A 160 14.28 -4.36 3.18
C MET A 160 14.36 -2.96 3.77
N ASP A 161 15.26 -2.15 3.25
CA ASP A 161 15.46 -0.76 3.65
C ASP A 161 15.35 0.15 2.40
N PRO A 162 14.12 0.52 1.99
CA PRO A 162 13.91 1.27 0.76
C PRO A 162 14.55 2.66 0.77
N ALA A 163 14.76 3.27 1.93
CA ALA A 163 15.44 4.55 2.01
C ALA A 163 16.95 4.49 1.70
N LYS A 164 17.50 3.29 1.54
CA LYS A 164 18.87 3.06 1.05
C LYS A 164 18.94 2.70 -0.43
N TRP A 165 17.80 2.64 -1.10
CA TRP A 165 17.83 2.40 -2.54
C TRP A 165 18.42 3.62 -3.25
N PRO A 166 19.11 3.41 -4.39
CA PRO A 166 19.58 4.53 -5.19
C PRO A 166 18.40 5.44 -5.53
N GLU A 167 18.70 6.73 -5.61
CA GLU A 167 17.72 7.77 -5.87
C GLU A 167 16.75 7.33 -6.97
N ARG A 168 15.47 7.38 -6.68
CA ARG A 168 14.46 7.00 -7.67
C ARG A 168 14.51 8.03 -8.76
N ILE A 169 14.75 7.58 -9.97
CA ILE A 169 14.62 8.43 -11.14
C ILE A 169 13.17 8.87 -11.19
N SER A 170 12.91 10.15 -11.02
CA SER A 170 11.56 10.67 -11.17
C SER A 170 11.08 10.45 -12.61
N PRO A 171 9.78 10.32 -12.86
CA PRO A 171 9.24 10.26 -14.22
C PRO A 171 9.70 11.39 -15.11
N ALA A 172 10.00 12.57 -14.54
CA ALA A 172 10.54 13.72 -15.27
C ALA A 172 12.00 13.54 -15.70
N GLU A 173 12.76 12.66 -15.08
CA GLU A 173 14.17 12.37 -15.40
C GLU A 173 14.32 11.14 -16.30
N LEU A 174 13.29 10.33 -16.43
CA LEU A 174 13.19 9.29 -17.45
C LEU A 174 12.85 9.98 -18.80
N GLN A 175 13.83 10.62 -19.42
CA GLN A 175 13.73 11.12 -20.80
C GLN A 175 13.70 9.95 -21.80
N ASP A 176 12.86 8.98 -21.59
CA ASP A 176 12.59 7.93 -22.55
C ASP A 176 11.30 8.30 -23.29
N GLU A 177 11.41 8.53 -24.59
CA GLU A 177 10.27 8.85 -25.47
C GLU A 177 9.11 7.85 -25.31
N ARG A 178 9.40 6.60 -24.94
CA ARG A 178 8.40 5.56 -24.69
C ARG A 178 7.64 5.82 -23.39
N TYR A 179 8.32 6.39 -22.38
CA TYR A 179 7.69 6.77 -21.13
C TYR A 179 6.77 7.99 -21.32
N ASP A 180 7.20 8.98 -22.09
CA ASP A 180 6.39 10.15 -22.39
C ASP A 180 5.14 9.78 -23.19
N GLN A 181 5.26 8.90 -24.20
CA GLN A 181 4.11 8.38 -24.95
C GLN A 181 3.15 7.60 -24.07
N TRP A 182 3.67 6.78 -23.15
CA TRP A 182 2.89 6.01 -22.22
C TRP A 182 2.21 6.89 -21.17
N SER A 183 2.91 7.87 -20.60
CA SER A 183 2.37 8.82 -19.62
C SER A 183 1.32 9.75 -20.24
N ASP A 184 1.47 10.15 -21.48
CA ASP A 184 0.50 10.93 -22.24
C ASP A 184 -0.76 10.12 -22.57
N TRP A 185 -0.59 8.89 -22.95
CA TRP A 185 -1.72 7.98 -23.15
C TRP A 185 -2.49 7.73 -21.85
N MET A 186 -1.80 7.58 -20.73
CA MET A 186 -2.37 7.45 -19.40
C MET A 186 -3.21 8.67 -19.00
N ARG A 187 -2.65 9.87 -19.17
CA ARG A 187 -3.36 11.13 -18.87
C ARG A 187 -4.63 11.28 -19.71
N ARG A 188 -4.60 10.89 -20.96
CA ARG A 188 -5.76 10.94 -21.86
C ARG A 188 -6.83 9.92 -21.48
N SER A 189 -6.44 8.71 -21.11
CA SER A 189 -7.40 7.66 -20.74
C SER A 189 -8.11 7.95 -19.42
N THR A 190 -7.41 8.53 -18.43
CA THR A 190 -8.00 8.97 -17.15
C THR A 190 -8.93 10.18 -17.32
N TRP A 191 -8.66 11.03 -18.31
CA TRP A 191 -9.51 12.19 -18.60
C TRP A 191 -10.79 11.79 -19.33
N GLN A 192 -10.75 10.83 -20.22
CA GLN A 192 -11.92 10.31 -20.93
C GLN A 192 -12.89 9.59 -20.00
N SER A 193 -12.41 8.76 -19.08
CA SER A 193 -13.26 8.05 -18.12
C SER A 193 -14.01 9.00 -17.17
N LYS A 194 -13.42 10.15 -16.80
CA LYS A 194 -14.06 11.16 -15.97
C LYS A 194 -15.18 11.95 -16.68
N ASN A 195 -15.12 12.03 -17.99
CA ASN A 195 -16.11 12.79 -18.78
C ASN A 195 -17.26 11.91 -19.32
N GLU A 196 -17.14 10.59 -19.27
CA GLU A 196 -18.21 9.68 -19.64
C GLU A 196 -19.16 9.36 -18.46
N GLU A 197 -18.81 9.77 -17.23
CA GLU A 197 -19.62 9.61 -16.01
C GLU A 197 -20.42 10.88 -15.63
N MET A 198 -20.36 11.97 -16.43
CA MET A 198 -21.19 13.17 -16.29
C MET A 198 -22.36 13.13 -17.30
#